data_158f83ef3365bff5f05822a627244a4f
#
_entry.id   158f83ef3365bff5f05822a627244a4f
#
_cell.length_a   1.000
_cell.length_b   1.000
_cell.length_c   1.000
_cell.angle_alpha   90.00
_cell.angle_beta   90.00
_cell.angle_gamma   90.00
#
_symmetry.space_group_name_H-M   'P 1'
#
loop_
_entity.id
_entity.type
_entity.pdbx_description
1 polymer ?
#
loop_
_entity_poly.entity_id
_entity_poly.type
_entity_poly.pdbx_seq_one_letter_code
_entity_poly.pdbx_strand_id
1 'polypeptide(L)'
;MHQVEKLPLKFGYPEKAGLYDPAQEKDSCGVGFVANIKGKPSHQIMLDAYHLNSRMDHRGGCGFEANTGDGAGILMATPHSFFNKIAKQELGAELPPAGQYAVGNIFLPQIEAERETCTQVINQIVAEEG
;
A
#
# COMPACT_ATOMS: atom_id res chain seq x y z
N MET A 1 -3.21 -7.00 -29.21
CA MET A 1 -4.26 -6.76 -28.21
C MET A 1 -4.21 -7.95 -27.25
N HIS A 2 -3.50 -7.80 -26.12
CA HIS A 2 -3.52 -8.81 -25.06
C HIS A 2 -4.84 -8.69 -24.32
N GLN A 3 -5.66 -9.73 -24.39
CA GLN A 3 -6.78 -9.88 -23.49
C GLN A 3 -6.20 -10.09 -22.08
N VAL A 4 -6.38 -9.11 -21.23
CA VAL A 4 -6.13 -9.29 -19.78
C VAL A 4 -7.21 -10.24 -19.29
N GLU A 5 -6.83 -11.48 -19.03
CA GLU A 5 -7.67 -12.49 -18.42
C GLU A 5 -8.12 -11.92 -17.05
N LYS A 6 -9.40 -11.62 -16.92
CA LYS A 6 -9.97 -11.16 -15.66
C LYS A 6 -9.83 -12.28 -14.66
N LEU A 7 -8.90 -12.15 -13.71
CA LEU A 7 -8.85 -13.00 -12.52
C LEU A 7 -10.24 -13.06 -11.89
N PRO A 8 -10.76 -14.25 -11.60
CA PRO A 8 -12.05 -14.36 -10.93
C PRO A 8 -11.93 -13.74 -9.55
N LEU A 9 -12.57 -12.59 -9.33
CA LEU A 9 -12.74 -11.98 -8.02
C LEU A 9 -13.59 -12.92 -7.14
N LYS A 10 -12.93 -13.84 -6.45
CA LYS A 10 -13.56 -14.87 -5.62
C LYS A 10 -13.57 -14.52 -4.13
N PHE A 11 -13.36 -13.25 -3.76
CA PHE A 11 -13.34 -12.86 -2.36
C PHE A 11 -14.36 -11.77 -2.04
N GLY A 12 -15.41 -12.16 -1.33
CA GLY A 12 -16.14 -11.29 -0.42
C GLY A 12 -17.37 -10.55 -0.95
N TYR A 13 -17.61 -10.47 -2.25
CA TYR A 13 -18.81 -9.81 -2.75
C TYR A 13 -20.00 -10.79 -2.77
N PRO A 14 -21.18 -10.35 -2.34
CA PRO A 14 -22.41 -11.14 -2.50
C PRO A 14 -22.67 -11.44 -3.97
N GLU A 15 -23.36 -12.54 -4.24
CA GLU A 15 -23.82 -12.83 -5.60
C GLU A 15 -24.86 -11.79 -6.06
N LYS A 16 -24.91 -11.58 -7.37
CA LYS A 16 -25.90 -10.68 -7.97
C LYS A 16 -27.32 -11.06 -7.53
N ALA A 17 -28.01 -10.11 -6.91
CA ALA A 17 -29.38 -10.31 -6.42
C ALA A 17 -30.20 -9.01 -6.53
N GLY A 18 -31.38 -9.09 -7.14
CA GLY A 18 -32.25 -7.92 -7.33
C GLY A 18 -31.56 -6.80 -8.11
N LEU A 19 -31.48 -5.62 -7.50
CA LEU A 19 -30.80 -4.44 -8.08
C LEU A 19 -29.29 -4.41 -7.82
N TYR A 20 -28.77 -5.28 -6.96
CA TYR A 20 -27.35 -5.37 -6.68
C TYR A 20 -26.63 -6.17 -7.77
N ASP A 21 -25.64 -5.57 -8.36
CA ASP A 21 -24.76 -6.20 -9.34
C ASP A 21 -23.29 -5.88 -8.99
N PRO A 22 -22.49 -6.86 -8.53
CA PRO A 22 -21.10 -6.63 -8.15
C PRO A 22 -20.24 -6.09 -9.31
N ALA A 23 -20.66 -6.26 -10.56
CA ALA A 23 -19.97 -5.67 -11.71
C ALA A 23 -20.15 -4.14 -11.80
N GLN A 24 -21.13 -3.59 -11.09
CA GLN A 24 -21.38 -2.15 -11.01
C GLN A 24 -20.81 -1.52 -9.73
N GLU A 25 -20.21 -2.31 -8.86
CA GLU A 25 -19.53 -1.81 -7.67
C GLU A 25 -18.45 -0.83 -8.07
N LYS A 26 -18.47 0.35 -7.51
CA LYS A 26 -17.49 1.41 -7.75
C LYS A 26 -17.09 1.99 -6.42
N ASP A 27 -15.81 1.88 -6.12
CA ASP A 27 -15.24 2.51 -4.95
C ASP A 27 -15.31 4.03 -5.09
N SER A 28 -15.72 4.68 -4.02
CA SER A 28 -15.65 6.13 -3.91
C SER A 28 -14.31 6.50 -3.31
N CYS A 29 -13.43 7.15 -4.10
CA CYS A 29 -12.16 7.63 -3.59
C CYS A 29 -11.96 9.12 -3.85
N GLY A 30 -11.19 9.76 -2.99
CA GLY A 30 -10.64 11.07 -3.19
C GLY A 30 -9.15 10.96 -3.51
N VAL A 31 -8.67 11.64 -4.52
CA VAL A 31 -7.26 11.67 -4.91
C VAL A 31 -6.79 13.10 -4.99
N GLY A 32 -5.59 13.35 -4.49
CA GLY A 32 -4.90 14.63 -4.61
C GLY A 32 -3.40 14.42 -4.78
N PHE A 33 -2.70 15.43 -5.22
CA PHE A 33 -1.26 15.39 -5.33
C PHE A 33 -0.61 16.70 -4.92
N VAL A 34 0.60 16.61 -4.39
CA VAL A 34 1.47 17.74 -4.09
C VAL A 34 2.82 17.47 -4.75
N ALA A 35 3.34 18.41 -5.51
CA ALA A 35 4.60 18.24 -6.21
C ALA A 35 5.46 19.51 -6.17
N ASN A 36 6.77 19.32 -6.13
CA ASN A 36 7.72 20.38 -6.37
C ASN A 36 8.13 20.40 -7.86
N ILE A 37 7.81 21.46 -8.58
CA ILE A 37 8.08 21.57 -10.02
C ILE A 37 9.59 21.41 -10.35
N LYS A 38 10.47 21.76 -9.41
CA LYS A 38 11.93 21.62 -9.57
C LYS A 38 12.46 20.25 -9.11
N GLY A 39 11.59 19.33 -8.73
CA GLY A 39 11.98 17.99 -8.27
C GLY A 39 12.75 17.96 -6.95
N LYS A 40 12.72 19.06 -6.16
CA LYS A 40 13.43 19.10 -4.88
C LYS A 40 12.61 18.41 -3.79
N PRO A 41 13.09 17.31 -3.19
CA PRO A 41 12.41 16.67 -2.08
C PRO A 41 12.43 17.58 -0.85
N SER A 42 11.32 17.60 -0.09
CA SER A 42 11.24 18.31 1.17
C SER A 42 10.24 17.67 2.11
N HIS A 43 10.48 17.77 3.41
CA HIS A 43 9.53 17.32 4.42
C HIS A 43 8.20 18.10 4.36
N GLN A 44 8.25 19.36 3.91
CA GLN A 44 7.04 20.19 3.75
C GLN A 44 6.04 19.55 2.77
N ILE A 45 6.50 18.96 1.67
CA ILE A 45 5.63 18.23 0.73
C ILE A 45 4.89 17.09 1.43
N MET A 46 5.55 16.40 2.35
CA MET A 46 4.92 15.33 3.13
C MET A 46 3.85 15.87 4.08
N LEU A 47 4.11 17.00 4.73
CA LEU A 47 3.13 17.66 5.59
C LEU A 47 1.92 18.15 4.79
N ASP A 48 2.16 18.73 3.61
CA ASP A 48 1.10 19.20 2.73
C ASP A 48 0.25 18.01 2.21
N ALA A 49 0.88 16.90 1.84
CA ALA A 49 0.19 15.67 1.46
C ALA A 49 -0.64 15.08 2.61
N TYR A 50 -0.11 15.08 3.83
CA TYR A 50 -0.83 14.67 5.02
C TYR A 50 -2.06 15.55 5.28
N HIS A 51 -1.91 16.87 5.20
CA HIS A 51 -3.04 17.80 5.35
C HIS A 51 -4.08 17.64 4.25
N LEU A 52 -3.64 17.39 3.02
CA LEU A 52 -4.53 17.11 1.90
C LEU A 52 -5.34 15.84 2.18
N ASN A 53 -4.67 14.76 2.58
CA ASN A 53 -5.31 13.50 2.91
C ASN A 53 -6.34 13.65 4.04
N SER A 54 -5.95 14.33 5.13
CA SER A 54 -6.84 14.58 6.27
C SER A 54 -8.08 15.42 5.90
N ARG A 55 -7.95 16.33 4.93
CA ARG A 55 -9.08 17.16 4.45
C ARG A 55 -10.00 16.43 3.48
N MET A 56 -9.63 15.24 3.05
CA MET A 56 -10.45 14.38 2.18
C MET A 56 -11.38 13.43 2.96
N ASP A 57 -11.47 13.56 4.27
CA ASP A 57 -12.35 12.75 5.12
C ASP A 57 -13.80 12.72 4.62
N HIS A 58 -14.32 13.85 4.15
CA HIS A 58 -15.66 13.95 3.55
C HIS A 58 -15.82 13.21 2.20
N ARG A 59 -14.75 12.67 1.65
CA ARG A 59 -14.74 11.86 0.40
C ARG A 59 -14.61 10.37 0.69
N GLY A 60 -14.33 10.00 1.93
CA GLY A 60 -14.26 8.62 2.37
C GLY A 60 -15.60 8.12 2.89
N GLY A 61 -15.84 6.82 2.78
CA GLY A 61 -16.93 6.15 3.46
C GLY A 61 -16.53 5.77 4.88
N CYS A 62 -17.42 6.00 5.83
CA CYS A 62 -17.30 5.43 7.17
C CYS A 62 -18.27 4.25 7.27
N GLY A 63 -17.81 3.13 7.85
CA GLY A 63 -18.68 2.03 8.22
C GLY A 63 -19.63 2.39 9.36
N PHE A 64 -20.43 1.45 9.78
CA PHE A 64 -21.34 1.62 10.92
C PHE A 64 -20.57 1.87 12.24
N GLU A 65 -19.34 1.40 12.32
CA GLU A 65 -18.44 1.60 13.46
C GLU A 65 -17.51 2.80 13.18
N ALA A 66 -17.29 3.65 14.19
CA ALA A 66 -16.52 4.88 14.08
C ALA A 66 -15.03 4.67 13.69
N ASN A 67 -14.52 3.45 13.83
CA ASN A 67 -13.14 3.07 13.54
C ASN A 67 -12.99 2.26 12.24
N THR A 68 -14.06 2.11 11.46
CA THR A 68 -14.03 1.45 10.16
C THR A 68 -14.20 2.47 9.04
N GLY A 69 -13.47 2.30 7.97
CA GLY A 69 -13.50 3.19 6.80
C GLY A 69 -12.76 2.57 5.61
N ASP A 70 -12.82 3.25 4.47
CA ASP A 70 -12.24 2.79 3.20
C ASP A 70 -10.70 2.83 3.17
N GLY A 71 -10.10 3.31 4.24
CA GLY A 71 -8.66 3.50 4.32
C GLY A 71 -8.18 4.81 3.70
N ALA A 72 -6.97 5.18 4.04
CA ALA A 72 -6.30 6.37 3.55
C ALA A 72 -4.80 6.12 3.42
N GLY A 73 -4.15 6.77 2.50
CA GLY A 73 -2.72 6.58 2.30
C GLY A 73 -2.05 7.71 1.56
N ILE A 74 -0.74 7.72 1.62
CA ILE A 74 0.11 8.66 0.90
C ILE A 74 1.13 7.84 0.10
N LEU A 75 1.16 8.05 -1.20
CA LEU A 75 2.22 7.51 -2.07
C LEU A 75 3.35 8.54 -2.16
N MET A 76 4.56 8.11 -1.81
CA MET A 76 5.74 8.96 -1.80
C MET A 76 6.97 8.21 -2.30
N ALA A 77 8.02 8.93 -2.66
CA ALA A 77 9.30 8.32 -2.94
C ALA A 77 9.87 7.64 -1.68
N THR A 78 10.50 6.49 -1.84
CA THR A 78 11.15 5.76 -0.75
C THR A 78 12.22 6.65 -0.09
N PRO A 79 12.14 6.92 1.23
CA PRO A 79 13.11 7.77 1.92
C PRO A 79 14.42 7.00 2.17
N HIS A 80 15.23 6.88 1.13
CA HIS A 80 16.46 6.08 1.11
C HIS A 80 17.41 6.39 2.26
N SER A 81 17.66 7.67 2.54
CA SER A 81 18.57 8.07 3.62
C SER A 81 18.10 7.59 5.00
N PHE A 82 16.79 7.56 5.24
CA PHE A 82 16.22 7.04 6.47
C PHE A 82 16.41 5.52 6.55
N PHE A 83 15.98 4.78 5.53
CA PHE A 83 16.10 3.31 5.55
C PHE A 83 17.54 2.84 5.59
N ASN A 84 18.46 3.49 4.86
CA ASN A 84 19.87 3.14 4.91
C ASN A 84 20.49 3.39 6.29
N LYS A 85 20.07 4.47 6.98
CA LYS A 85 20.49 4.71 8.37
C LYS A 85 20.02 3.60 9.30
N ILE A 86 18.75 3.19 9.21
CA ILE A 86 18.18 2.12 10.03
C ILE A 86 18.84 0.77 9.72
N ALA A 87 19.02 0.44 8.45
CA ALA A 87 19.68 -0.80 8.05
C ALA A 87 21.10 -0.90 8.59
N LYS A 88 21.87 0.20 8.55
CA LYS A 88 23.21 0.24 9.16
C LYS A 88 23.17 0.06 10.68
N GLN A 89 22.19 0.65 11.35
CA GLN A 89 22.08 0.59 12.82
C GLN A 89 21.59 -0.77 13.32
N GLU A 90 20.61 -1.36 12.67
CA GLU A 90 19.92 -2.56 13.14
C GLU A 90 20.45 -3.85 12.51
N LEU A 91 20.86 -3.80 11.25
CA LEU A 91 21.30 -4.98 10.49
C LEU A 91 22.80 -4.99 10.21
N GLY A 92 23.51 -3.88 10.47
CA GLY A 92 24.92 -3.71 10.11
C GLY A 92 25.17 -3.75 8.58
N ALA A 93 24.12 -3.55 7.79
CA ALA A 93 24.16 -3.66 6.34
C ALA A 93 23.90 -2.31 5.66
N GLU A 94 24.47 -2.13 4.48
CA GLU A 94 24.19 -0.98 3.62
C GLU A 94 23.19 -1.38 2.55
N LEU A 95 22.15 -0.56 2.35
CA LEU A 95 21.15 -0.82 1.32
C LEU A 95 21.71 -0.54 -0.09
N PRO A 96 21.21 -1.23 -1.11
CA PRO A 96 21.46 -0.87 -2.50
C PRO A 96 21.10 0.60 -2.79
N PRO A 97 21.61 1.19 -3.88
CA PRO A 97 21.24 2.55 -4.27
C PRO A 97 19.73 2.76 -4.36
N ALA A 98 19.29 3.99 -4.16
CA ALA A 98 17.88 4.36 -4.27
C ALA A 98 17.29 3.90 -5.62
N GLY A 99 16.14 3.25 -5.58
CA GLY A 99 15.46 2.68 -6.75
C GLY A 99 15.89 1.26 -7.13
N GLN A 100 16.87 0.67 -6.42
CA GLN A 100 17.30 -0.71 -6.65
C GLN A 100 16.81 -1.68 -5.56
N TYR A 101 15.90 -1.26 -4.73
CA TYR A 101 15.26 -2.09 -3.72
C TYR A 101 13.83 -1.61 -3.47
N ALA A 102 13.02 -2.48 -2.92
CA ALA A 102 11.67 -2.17 -2.45
C ALA A 102 11.58 -2.30 -0.93
N VAL A 103 10.58 -1.66 -0.35
CA VAL A 103 10.26 -1.74 1.08
C VAL A 103 8.80 -2.12 1.22
N GLY A 104 8.53 -3.10 2.06
CA GLY A 104 7.18 -3.54 2.37
C GLY A 104 6.98 -3.72 3.86
N ASN A 105 5.76 -3.52 4.32
CA ASN A 105 5.34 -3.85 5.68
C ASN A 105 4.31 -4.98 5.59
N ILE A 106 4.64 -6.13 6.19
CA ILE A 106 3.83 -7.34 6.08
C ILE A 106 3.36 -7.75 7.47
N PHE A 107 2.04 -7.87 7.62
CA PHE A 107 1.44 -8.40 8.84
C PHE A 107 1.42 -9.92 8.77
N LEU A 108 2.14 -10.55 9.67
CA LEU A 108 2.28 -12.01 9.74
C LEU A 108 1.47 -12.59 10.90
N PRO A 109 1.06 -13.87 10.82
CA PRO A 109 0.41 -14.57 11.93
C PRO A 109 1.27 -14.55 13.19
N GLN A 110 0.62 -14.54 14.36
CA GLN A 110 1.32 -14.61 15.64
C GLN A 110 1.84 -16.01 15.96
N ILE A 111 1.22 -17.04 15.38
CA ILE A 111 1.63 -18.44 15.52
C ILE A 111 2.92 -18.66 14.72
N GLU A 112 3.97 -19.13 15.42
CA GLU A 112 5.33 -19.23 14.85
C GLU A 112 5.38 -20.11 13.59
N ALA A 113 4.78 -21.30 13.61
CA ALA A 113 4.77 -22.21 12.46
C ALA A 113 4.08 -21.60 11.22
N GLU A 114 3.00 -20.85 11.42
CA GLU A 114 2.30 -20.17 10.34
C GLU A 114 3.14 -18.99 9.81
N ARG A 115 3.77 -18.23 10.70
CA ARG A 115 4.67 -17.14 10.34
C ARG A 115 5.86 -17.62 9.53
N GLU A 116 6.48 -18.74 9.94
CA GLU A 116 7.58 -19.35 9.19
C GLU A 116 7.15 -19.78 7.79
N THR A 117 5.97 -20.42 7.67
CA THR A 117 5.39 -20.80 6.39
C THR A 117 5.19 -19.59 5.49
N CYS A 118 4.57 -18.51 5.99
CA CYS A 118 4.39 -17.29 5.24
C CYS A 118 5.73 -16.66 4.80
N THR A 119 6.71 -16.65 5.70
CA THR A 119 8.05 -16.12 5.40
C THR A 119 8.76 -16.92 4.30
N GLN A 120 8.63 -18.24 4.33
CA GLN A 120 9.20 -19.12 3.30
C GLN A 120 8.57 -18.86 1.93
N VAL A 121 7.23 -18.74 1.88
CA VAL A 121 6.52 -18.43 0.63
C VAL A 121 6.94 -17.06 0.07
N ILE A 122 7.04 -16.05 0.92
CA ILE A 122 7.49 -14.70 0.50
C ILE A 122 8.91 -14.77 -0.08
N ASN A 123 9.82 -15.42 0.64
CA ASN A 123 11.22 -15.56 0.19
C ASN A 123 11.33 -16.33 -1.12
N GLN A 124 10.52 -17.37 -1.30
CA GLN A 124 10.47 -18.13 -2.54
C GLN A 124 10.01 -17.24 -3.71
N ILE A 125 8.90 -16.51 -3.56
CA ILE A 125 8.37 -15.62 -4.60
C ILE A 125 9.39 -14.53 -4.95
N VAL A 126 10.01 -13.91 -3.95
CA VAL A 126 11.05 -12.88 -4.17
C VAL A 126 12.23 -13.46 -4.96
N ALA A 127 12.63 -14.71 -4.68
CA ALA A 127 13.72 -15.35 -5.40
C ALA A 127 13.36 -15.76 -6.83
N GLU A 128 12.08 -16.08 -7.09
CA GLU A 128 11.57 -16.43 -8.42
C GLU A 128 11.42 -15.20 -9.33
N GLU A 129 11.04 -14.05 -8.75
CA GLU A 129 10.84 -12.80 -9.51
C GLU A 129 12.15 -12.01 -9.71
N GLY A 130 13.20 -12.22 -8.94
CA GLY A 130 14.55 -11.63 -9.09
C GLY A 130 14.77 -10.44 -8.20
#